data_a09f4d3574af58fc3fd999d4cb41872f
#
_entry.id   a09f4d3574af58fc3fd999d4cb41872f
#
_cell.length_a   1.000
_cell.length_b   1.000
_cell.length_c   1.000
_cell.angle_alpha   90.00
_cell.angle_beta   90.00
_cell.angle_gamma   90.00
#
_symmetry.space_group_name_H-M   'P 1'
#
loop_
_entity.id
_entity.type
_entity.pdbx_description
1 polymer ?
#
loop_
_entity_poly.entity_id
_entity_poly.type
_entity_poly.pdbx_seq_one_letter_code
_entity_poly.pdbx_strand_id
1 'polypeptide(L)'
;MHIRNEIKFFLRKFGLDISRYNFIENFDYRLKYFLDINNIDCVIDIGANIGQYAKHLRRIGFKKNIISFEPLNDAYKILENKSEKDSKWQSINFGIGDKDEISEINISKNSYSSSILEMSSIHSNSAPDSIYLSKQKINIKKLDNLDLIKNLKYENIFLKVDAQGYEDKVINGSINIMDKIKGLQIEMSLKELYKGQVLFDELYKIITNLNFELWDIKRGYSDSKSGKILQ
;
A
#
# COMPACT_ATOMS: atom_id res chain seq x y z
N MET A 1 21.54 29.35 10.12
CA MET A 1 21.74 27.87 10.21
C MET A 1 21.70 27.35 11.65
N HIS A 2 22.29 28.04 12.64
CA HIS A 2 22.32 27.64 14.06
C HIS A 2 20.94 27.49 14.73
N ILE A 3 20.08 28.49 14.70
CA ILE A 3 18.78 28.49 15.40
C ILE A 3 17.90 27.28 15.04
N ARG A 4 17.91 26.86 13.79
CA ARG A 4 17.14 25.72 13.33
C ARG A 4 17.62 24.38 13.93
N ASN A 5 18.92 24.20 14.10
CA ASN A 5 19.49 23.01 14.71
C ASN A 5 19.17 22.97 16.20
N GLU A 6 19.19 24.11 16.88
CA GLU A 6 18.80 24.24 18.29
C GLU A 6 17.31 23.88 18.50
N ILE A 7 16.41 24.36 17.63
CA ILE A 7 15.00 24.01 17.67
C ILE A 7 14.80 22.49 17.43
N LYS A 8 15.46 21.93 16.43
CA LYS A 8 15.43 20.46 16.20
C LYS A 8 15.90 19.69 17.42
N PHE A 9 17.04 20.09 17.99
CA PHE A 9 17.61 19.43 19.16
C PHE A 9 16.70 19.51 20.39
N PHE A 10 16.09 20.69 20.60
CA PHE A 10 15.10 20.88 21.67
C PHE A 10 13.88 19.98 21.51
N LEU A 11 13.29 19.92 20.30
CA LEU A 11 12.11 19.11 20.03
C LEU A 11 12.38 17.60 20.14
N ARG A 12 13.59 17.14 19.78
CA ARG A 12 14.01 15.74 19.94
C ARG A 12 13.98 15.26 21.38
N LYS A 13 14.18 16.16 22.39
CA LYS A 13 14.02 15.82 23.82
C LYS A 13 12.59 15.41 24.17
N PHE A 14 11.61 15.82 23.37
CA PHE A 14 10.19 15.47 23.52
C PHE A 14 9.76 14.37 22.52
N GLY A 15 10.72 13.69 21.86
CA GLY A 15 10.42 12.66 20.85
C GLY A 15 9.88 13.22 19.52
N LEU A 16 10.00 14.54 19.30
CA LEU A 16 9.56 15.20 18.08
C LEU A 16 10.73 15.52 17.16
N ASP A 17 10.57 15.29 15.84
CA ASP A 17 11.53 15.77 14.84
C ASP A 17 10.82 16.61 13.77
N ILE A 18 11.48 17.69 13.31
CA ILE A 18 11.00 18.57 12.26
C ILE A 18 11.89 18.41 11.04
N SER A 19 11.31 18.02 9.91
CA SER A 19 11.96 18.00 8.60
C SER A 19 11.47 19.18 7.73
N ARG A 20 12.25 19.51 6.69
CA ARG A 20 11.77 20.44 5.66
C ARG A 20 10.78 19.74 4.75
N TYR A 21 9.72 20.46 4.38
CA TYR A 21 8.83 20.00 3.33
C TYR A 21 9.43 20.39 1.97
N ASN A 22 10.33 19.55 1.47
CA ASN A 22 11.00 19.72 0.20
C ASN A 22 11.34 18.36 -0.43
N PHE A 23 11.83 18.39 -1.66
CA PHE A 23 12.16 17.22 -2.45
C PHE A 23 13.16 16.26 -1.79
N ILE A 24 14.15 16.77 -1.06
CA ILE A 24 15.23 15.96 -0.48
C ILE A 24 14.79 15.27 0.81
N GLU A 25 14.11 16.01 1.71
CA GLU A 25 13.88 15.57 3.08
C GLU A 25 12.49 14.91 3.29
N ASN A 26 11.53 15.10 2.38
CA ASN A 26 10.15 14.72 2.65
C ASN A 26 9.56 13.78 1.58
N PHE A 27 9.14 12.59 2.01
CA PHE A 27 8.53 11.59 1.15
C PHE A 27 7.23 12.08 0.49
N ASP A 28 6.37 12.75 1.26
CA ASP A 28 5.07 13.22 0.75
C ASP A 28 5.25 14.26 -0.35
N TYR A 29 6.28 15.10 -0.22
CA TYR A 29 6.65 16.05 -1.28
C TYR A 29 7.10 15.33 -2.54
N ARG A 30 7.96 14.28 -2.42
CA ARG A 30 8.41 13.48 -3.57
C ARG A 30 7.26 12.72 -4.21
N LEU A 31 6.39 12.08 -3.42
CA LEU A 31 5.21 11.40 -3.92
C LEU A 31 4.31 12.37 -4.70
N LYS A 32 3.98 13.53 -4.12
CA LYS A 32 3.18 14.55 -4.81
C LYS A 32 3.82 15.00 -6.10
N TYR A 33 5.12 15.27 -6.07
CA TYR A 33 5.90 15.66 -7.25
C TYR A 33 5.85 14.56 -8.33
N PHE A 34 6.06 13.29 -7.96
CA PHE A 34 5.97 12.16 -8.89
C PHE A 34 4.59 12.08 -9.56
N LEU A 35 3.51 12.19 -8.76
CA LEU A 35 2.14 12.15 -9.28
C LEU A 35 1.87 13.28 -10.27
N ASP A 36 2.43 14.46 -10.04
CA ASP A 36 2.26 15.63 -10.90
C ASP A 36 3.06 15.53 -12.20
N ILE A 37 4.37 15.23 -12.14
CA ILE A 37 5.22 15.20 -13.34
C ILE A 37 4.85 14.07 -14.30
N ASN A 38 4.34 12.95 -13.79
CA ASN A 38 3.85 11.84 -14.60
C ASN A 38 2.37 12.01 -15.00
N ASN A 39 1.76 13.15 -14.69
CA ASN A 39 0.36 13.46 -15.01
C ASN A 39 -0.60 12.36 -14.55
N ILE A 40 -0.33 11.73 -13.40
CA ILE A 40 -1.17 10.62 -12.88
C ILE A 40 -2.62 11.07 -12.84
N ASP A 41 -3.49 10.36 -13.51
CA ASP A 41 -4.93 10.64 -13.63
C ASP A 41 -5.78 9.71 -12.77
N CYS A 42 -5.24 8.55 -12.37
CA CYS A 42 -5.88 7.61 -11.47
C CYS A 42 -4.86 6.95 -10.53
N VAL A 43 -5.20 6.81 -9.26
CA VAL A 43 -4.50 5.95 -8.32
C VAL A 43 -5.36 4.71 -8.04
N ILE A 44 -4.79 3.52 -8.25
CA ILE A 44 -5.37 2.25 -7.83
C ILE A 44 -4.71 1.88 -6.50
N ASP A 45 -5.52 1.73 -5.44
CA ASP A 45 -5.09 1.46 -4.06
C ASP A 45 -5.57 0.06 -3.67
N ILE A 46 -4.67 -0.92 -3.69
CA ILE A 46 -4.95 -2.31 -3.33
C ILE A 46 -4.55 -2.55 -1.88
N GLY A 47 -5.46 -3.17 -1.10
CA GLY A 47 -5.37 -3.27 0.35
C GLY A 47 -5.63 -1.92 1.01
N ALA A 48 -6.76 -1.30 0.65
CA ALA A 48 -7.07 0.07 1.07
C ALA A 48 -7.46 0.18 2.54
N ASN A 49 -7.76 -0.93 3.20
CA ASN A 49 -8.25 -1.00 4.58
C ASN A 49 -9.40 0.03 4.77
N ILE A 50 -9.33 0.89 5.75
CA ILE A 50 -10.34 1.94 6.00
C ILE A 50 -10.10 3.23 5.20
N GLY A 51 -9.27 3.21 4.14
CA GLY A 51 -9.04 4.33 3.22
C GLY A 51 -8.01 5.35 3.69
N GLN A 52 -7.02 4.93 4.46
CA GLN A 52 -5.99 5.85 4.98
C GLN A 52 -5.13 6.43 3.86
N TYR A 53 -4.75 5.59 2.89
CA TYR A 53 -3.89 6.00 1.78
C TYR A 53 -4.59 7.02 0.88
N ALA A 54 -5.83 6.77 0.49
CA ALA A 54 -6.61 7.73 -0.29
C ALA A 54 -6.79 9.08 0.43
N LYS A 55 -7.09 9.06 1.74
CA LYS A 55 -7.13 10.29 2.54
C LYS A 55 -5.78 11.01 2.59
N HIS A 56 -4.69 10.25 2.67
CA HIS A 56 -3.34 10.80 2.63
C HIS A 56 -3.07 11.48 1.29
N LEU A 57 -3.40 10.85 0.16
CA LEU A 57 -3.30 11.44 -1.17
C LEU A 57 -4.09 12.76 -1.27
N ARG A 58 -5.33 12.82 -0.74
CA ARG A 58 -6.11 14.06 -0.70
C ARG A 58 -5.43 15.15 0.11
N ARG A 59 -4.83 14.79 1.24
CA ARG A 59 -4.10 15.73 2.13
C ARG A 59 -2.87 16.32 1.44
N ILE A 60 -2.11 15.55 0.69
CA ILE A 60 -0.95 16.04 -0.07
C ILE A 60 -1.35 16.75 -1.37
N GLY A 61 -2.65 16.83 -1.69
CA GLY A 61 -3.17 17.62 -2.80
C GLY A 61 -3.44 16.87 -4.09
N PHE A 62 -3.48 15.53 -4.10
CA PHE A 62 -3.94 14.76 -5.25
C PHE A 62 -5.45 14.87 -5.41
N LYS A 63 -5.92 15.44 -6.53
CA LYS A 63 -7.35 15.77 -6.78
C LYS A 63 -7.97 14.95 -7.93
N LYS A 64 -7.24 13.96 -8.46
CA LYS A 64 -7.70 13.09 -9.54
C LYS A 64 -8.40 11.84 -8.97
N ASN A 65 -8.66 10.85 -9.82
CA ASN A 65 -9.44 9.68 -9.45
C ASN A 65 -8.67 8.70 -8.57
N ILE A 66 -9.38 8.05 -7.66
CA ILE A 66 -8.87 6.97 -6.82
C ILE A 66 -9.84 5.80 -6.90
N ILE A 67 -9.31 4.58 -7.05
CA ILE A 67 -10.06 3.33 -6.99
C ILE A 67 -9.41 2.49 -5.90
N SER A 68 -10.14 2.21 -4.83
CA SER A 68 -9.65 1.48 -3.67
C SER A 68 -10.31 0.10 -3.58
N PHE A 69 -9.49 -0.95 -3.39
CA PHE A 69 -9.93 -2.33 -3.22
C PHE A 69 -9.64 -2.79 -1.79
N GLU A 70 -10.68 -3.31 -1.13
CA GLU A 70 -10.58 -3.84 0.23
C GLU A 70 -11.48 -5.07 0.39
N PRO A 71 -10.93 -6.26 0.68
CA PRO A 71 -11.71 -7.49 0.81
C PRO A 71 -12.45 -7.64 2.14
N LEU A 72 -11.97 -7.06 3.24
CA LEU A 72 -12.56 -7.21 4.57
C LEU A 72 -13.84 -6.39 4.70
N ASN A 73 -14.97 -7.05 4.98
CA ASN A 73 -16.28 -6.40 5.04
C ASN A 73 -16.36 -5.21 6.01
N ASP A 74 -15.78 -5.34 7.19
CA ASP A 74 -15.87 -4.28 8.21
C ASP A 74 -14.98 -3.08 7.87
N ALA A 75 -13.78 -3.33 7.35
CA ALA A 75 -12.91 -2.28 6.84
C ALA A 75 -13.54 -1.60 5.61
N TYR A 76 -14.11 -2.38 4.70
CA TYR A 76 -14.79 -1.87 3.50
C TYR A 76 -15.96 -0.96 3.83
N LYS A 77 -16.83 -1.30 4.78
CA LYS A 77 -17.94 -0.43 5.21
C LYS A 77 -17.46 0.96 5.63
N ILE A 78 -16.33 1.02 6.33
CA ILE A 78 -15.73 2.29 6.76
C ILE A 78 -15.13 3.03 5.55
N LEU A 79 -14.48 2.30 4.65
CA LEU A 79 -13.92 2.82 3.40
C LEU A 79 -15.02 3.40 2.51
N GLU A 80 -16.11 2.66 2.30
CA GLU A 80 -17.26 3.04 1.49
C GLU A 80 -17.89 4.36 1.98
N ASN A 81 -18.20 4.45 3.28
CA ASN A 81 -18.71 5.68 3.89
C ASN A 81 -17.81 6.91 3.70
N LYS A 82 -16.51 6.70 3.46
CA LYS A 82 -15.57 7.78 3.18
C LYS A 82 -15.52 8.13 1.70
N SER A 83 -15.51 7.10 0.84
CA SER A 83 -15.44 7.28 -0.61
C SER A 83 -16.72 7.92 -1.18
N GLU A 84 -17.90 7.61 -0.65
CA GLU A 84 -19.17 8.23 -1.03
C GLU A 84 -19.19 9.77 -0.89
N LYS A 85 -18.31 10.31 -0.04
CA LYS A 85 -18.19 11.77 0.17
C LYS A 85 -17.23 12.45 -0.82
N ASP A 86 -16.67 11.69 -1.74
CA ASP A 86 -15.69 12.16 -2.72
C ASP A 86 -16.01 11.59 -4.10
N SER A 87 -16.61 12.40 -4.98
CA SER A 87 -17.05 11.98 -6.32
C SER A 87 -15.93 11.43 -7.22
N LYS A 88 -14.67 11.57 -6.82
CA LYS A 88 -13.50 11.04 -7.53
C LYS A 88 -12.82 9.89 -6.78
N TRP A 89 -13.51 9.28 -5.83
CA TRP A 89 -13.02 8.14 -5.09
C TRP A 89 -14.04 7.02 -5.09
N GLN A 90 -13.72 5.90 -5.75
CA GLN A 90 -14.53 4.69 -5.79
C GLN A 90 -13.90 3.62 -4.88
N SER A 91 -14.73 2.91 -4.14
CA SER A 91 -14.31 1.75 -3.33
C SER A 91 -15.00 0.47 -3.81
N ILE A 92 -14.31 -0.67 -3.67
CA ILE A 92 -14.78 -1.96 -4.18
C ILE A 92 -14.41 -3.05 -3.17
N ASN A 93 -15.41 -3.91 -2.83
CA ASN A 93 -15.26 -4.95 -1.81
C ASN A 93 -14.82 -6.30 -2.39
N PHE A 94 -13.57 -6.41 -2.80
CA PHE A 94 -12.88 -7.68 -3.05
C PHE A 94 -11.36 -7.49 -3.05
N GLY A 95 -10.63 -8.60 -2.92
CA GLY A 95 -9.18 -8.63 -3.04
C GLY A 95 -8.72 -8.73 -4.49
N ILE A 96 -7.49 -8.31 -4.73
CA ILE A 96 -6.82 -8.49 -6.02
C ILE A 96 -5.76 -9.58 -5.91
N GLY A 97 -5.68 -10.43 -6.93
CA GLY A 97 -4.71 -11.52 -7.04
C GLY A 97 -4.50 -11.96 -8.47
N ASP A 98 -3.83 -13.10 -8.68
CA ASP A 98 -3.47 -13.63 -10.00
C ASP A 98 -4.56 -14.48 -10.65
N LYS A 99 -5.68 -14.74 -9.97
CA LYS A 99 -6.84 -15.51 -10.47
C LYS A 99 -8.15 -15.04 -9.83
N ASP A 100 -9.25 -15.35 -10.50
CA ASP A 100 -10.59 -15.13 -9.96
C ASP A 100 -10.97 -16.35 -9.11
N GLU A 101 -11.13 -16.14 -7.80
CA GLU A 101 -11.48 -17.22 -6.86
C GLU A 101 -12.17 -16.70 -5.60
N ILE A 102 -12.76 -17.64 -4.84
CA ILE A 102 -13.15 -17.40 -3.45
C ILE A 102 -12.05 -17.97 -2.56
N SER A 103 -11.53 -17.17 -1.64
CA SER A 103 -10.49 -17.54 -0.69
C SER A 103 -10.90 -17.19 0.74
N GLU A 104 -10.10 -17.62 1.72
CA GLU A 104 -10.23 -17.21 3.11
C GLU A 104 -9.10 -16.25 3.47
N ILE A 105 -9.45 -15.13 4.12
CA ILE A 105 -8.48 -14.22 4.72
C ILE A 105 -8.53 -14.35 6.24
N ASN A 106 -7.37 -14.44 6.87
CA ASN A 106 -7.21 -14.42 8.32
C ASN A 106 -7.34 -12.97 8.80
N ILE A 107 -8.28 -12.71 9.71
CA ILE A 107 -8.54 -11.38 10.27
C ILE A 107 -7.66 -11.20 11.50
N SER A 108 -6.77 -10.23 11.48
CA SER A 108 -5.95 -9.87 12.63
C SER A 108 -6.66 -8.87 13.55
N LYS A 109 -6.27 -8.84 14.82
CA LYS A 109 -6.82 -7.93 15.84
C LYS A 109 -6.69 -6.46 15.45
N ASN A 110 -5.62 -6.08 14.77
CA ASN A 110 -5.36 -4.70 14.34
C ASN A 110 -5.87 -4.36 12.92
N SER A 111 -6.53 -5.29 12.22
CA SER A 111 -6.97 -5.27 10.82
C SER A 111 -5.89 -5.05 9.76
N TYR A 112 -4.83 -4.27 10.04
CA TYR A 112 -3.74 -3.96 9.09
C TYR A 112 -2.89 -5.17 8.70
N SER A 113 -2.76 -6.14 9.62
CA SER A 113 -1.97 -7.36 9.42
C SER A 113 -2.82 -8.55 8.97
N SER A 114 -4.05 -8.32 8.51
CA SER A 114 -4.90 -9.39 7.98
C SER A 114 -4.36 -9.87 6.65
N SER A 115 -4.27 -11.19 6.46
CA SER A 115 -3.65 -11.79 5.27
C SER A 115 -4.32 -13.10 4.88
N ILE A 116 -4.25 -13.42 3.59
CA ILE A 116 -4.60 -14.74 3.05
C ILE A 116 -3.59 -15.78 3.55
N LEU A 117 -2.34 -15.38 3.75
CA LEU A 117 -1.25 -16.23 4.20
C LEU A 117 -1.24 -16.40 5.73
N GLU A 118 -0.65 -17.50 6.18
CA GLU A 118 -0.38 -17.72 7.60
C GLU A 118 0.70 -16.77 8.11
N MET A 119 0.49 -16.20 9.28
CA MET A 119 1.47 -15.30 9.91
C MET A 119 2.70 -16.10 10.38
N SER A 120 3.88 -15.55 10.18
CA SER A 120 5.13 -16.12 10.70
C SER A 120 5.34 -15.76 12.18
N SER A 121 6.21 -16.52 12.85
CA SER A 121 6.60 -16.23 14.25
C SER A 121 7.36 -14.90 14.37
N ILE A 122 8.06 -14.47 13.33
CA ILE A 122 8.74 -13.17 13.31
C ILE A 122 7.73 -12.04 13.44
N HIS A 123 6.63 -12.10 12.69
CA HIS A 123 5.58 -11.09 12.74
C HIS A 123 4.87 -11.10 14.10
N SER A 124 4.38 -12.26 14.55
CA SER A 124 3.66 -12.35 15.82
C SER A 124 4.50 -11.93 17.03
N ASN A 125 5.81 -12.16 17.01
CA ASN A 125 6.73 -11.75 18.08
C ASN A 125 7.04 -10.25 18.06
N SER A 126 7.12 -9.64 16.86
CA SER A 126 7.43 -8.21 16.71
C SER A 126 6.18 -7.32 16.85
N ALA A 127 4.97 -7.87 16.60
CA ALA A 127 3.69 -7.18 16.72
C ALA A 127 2.64 -8.09 17.36
N PRO A 128 2.62 -8.23 18.70
CA PRO A 128 1.68 -9.11 19.42
C PRO A 128 0.20 -8.83 19.15
N ASP A 129 -0.16 -7.59 18.78
CA ASP A 129 -1.52 -7.22 18.40
C ASP A 129 -1.91 -7.63 16.96
N SER A 130 -1.02 -8.29 16.24
CA SER A 130 -1.30 -8.82 14.88
C SER A 130 -1.90 -10.23 14.88
N ILE A 131 -2.15 -10.83 16.04
CA ILE A 131 -2.70 -12.19 16.14
C ILE A 131 -4.01 -12.33 15.35
N TYR A 132 -4.20 -13.47 14.71
CA TYR A 132 -5.43 -13.80 14.01
C TYR A 132 -6.54 -14.15 15.00
N LEU A 133 -7.71 -13.54 14.80
CA LEU A 133 -8.89 -13.73 15.66
C LEU A 133 -9.95 -14.60 14.98
N SER A 134 -10.09 -14.50 13.66
CA SER A 134 -11.12 -15.17 12.88
C SER A 134 -10.73 -15.25 11.41
N LYS A 135 -11.60 -15.85 10.61
CA LYS A 135 -11.46 -15.90 9.16
C LYS A 135 -12.71 -15.35 8.47
N GLN A 136 -12.53 -14.81 7.26
CA GLN A 136 -13.62 -14.36 6.40
C GLN A 136 -13.42 -14.91 4.99
N LYS A 137 -14.50 -15.39 4.37
CA LYS A 137 -14.49 -15.67 2.92
C LYS A 137 -14.51 -14.36 2.15
N ILE A 138 -13.63 -14.26 1.17
CA ILE A 138 -13.49 -13.09 0.30
C ILE A 138 -13.50 -13.50 -1.17
N ASN A 139 -13.93 -12.61 -2.02
CA ASN A 139 -13.73 -12.74 -3.47
C ASN A 139 -12.37 -12.14 -3.83
N ILE A 140 -11.59 -12.87 -4.60
CA ILE A 140 -10.37 -12.39 -5.24
C ILE A 140 -10.64 -12.28 -6.73
N LYS A 141 -10.14 -11.21 -7.35
CA LYS A 141 -10.26 -10.96 -8.78
C LYS A 141 -8.90 -10.58 -9.37
N LYS A 142 -8.69 -10.96 -10.64
CA LYS A 142 -7.58 -10.36 -11.40
C LYS A 142 -7.93 -8.92 -11.73
N LEU A 143 -7.01 -8.00 -11.49
CA LEU A 143 -7.21 -6.60 -11.86
C LEU A 143 -7.47 -6.46 -13.38
N ASP A 144 -6.75 -7.22 -14.18
CA ASP A 144 -6.88 -7.30 -15.64
C ASP A 144 -8.28 -7.72 -16.14
N ASN A 145 -9.02 -8.47 -15.32
CA ASN A 145 -10.33 -9.02 -15.71
C ASN A 145 -11.50 -8.08 -15.43
N LEU A 146 -11.26 -7.06 -14.62
CA LEU A 146 -12.33 -6.15 -14.20
C LEU A 146 -12.79 -5.26 -15.36
N ASP A 147 -14.08 -5.25 -15.66
CA ASP A 147 -14.66 -4.38 -16.69
C ASP A 147 -14.38 -2.90 -16.40
N LEU A 148 -14.38 -2.53 -15.12
CA LEU A 148 -13.98 -1.22 -14.65
C LEU A 148 -12.56 -0.87 -15.12
N ILE A 149 -11.64 -1.83 -15.11
CA ILE A 149 -10.23 -1.64 -15.50
C ILE A 149 -10.07 -1.71 -17.01
N LYS A 150 -10.73 -2.70 -17.69
CA LYS A 150 -10.70 -2.82 -19.15
C LYS A 150 -11.23 -1.58 -19.86
N ASN A 151 -12.26 -0.95 -19.29
CA ASN A 151 -12.91 0.25 -19.80
C ASN A 151 -12.34 1.55 -19.22
N LEU A 152 -11.19 1.49 -18.51
CA LEU A 152 -10.56 2.68 -17.95
C LEU A 152 -10.20 3.68 -19.04
N LYS A 153 -10.69 4.91 -18.85
CA LYS A 153 -10.29 6.08 -19.65
C LYS A 153 -8.97 6.69 -19.18
N TYR A 154 -8.31 6.04 -18.20
CA TYR A 154 -7.07 6.52 -17.61
C TYR A 154 -5.86 5.93 -18.33
N GLU A 155 -4.87 6.78 -18.60
CA GLU A 155 -3.65 6.41 -19.32
C GLU A 155 -2.40 6.50 -18.43
N ASN A 156 -2.49 7.23 -17.32
CA ASN A 156 -1.37 7.43 -16.39
C ASN A 156 -1.78 6.99 -14.99
N ILE A 157 -1.59 5.71 -14.71
CA ILE A 157 -2.01 5.08 -13.47
C ILE A 157 -0.84 5.02 -12.50
N PHE A 158 -1.11 5.30 -11.22
CA PHE A 158 -0.23 4.95 -10.11
C PHE A 158 -0.87 3.79 -9.34
N LEU A 159 -0.14 2.67 -9.20
CA LEU A 159 -0.61 1.49 -8.49
C LEU A 159 0.07 1.40 -7.12
N LYS A 160 -0.72 1.45 -6.03
CA LYS A 160 -0.25 1.12 -4.67
C LYS A 160 -0.68 -0.30 -4.33
N VAL A 161 0.24 -1.10 -3.82
CA VAL A 161 0.03 -2.49 -3.41
C VAL A 161 0.51 -2.66 -1.97
N ASP A 162 -0.41 -3.08 -1.12
CA ASP A 162 -0.19 -3.42 0.29
C ASP A 162 -1.17 -4.57 0.61
N ALA A 163 -0.76 -5.77 0.22
CA ALA A 163 -1.60 -6.97 0.23
C ALA A 163 -1.14 -8.01 1.27
N GLN A 164 -0.28 -7.56 2.19
CA GLN A 164 0.17 -8.33 3.35
C GLN A 164 0.68 -9.73 3.00
N GLY A 165 1.69 -9.75 2.10
CA GLY A 165 2.37 -10.94 1.61
C GLY A 165 1.83 -11.50 0.30
N TYR A 166 0.85 -10.85 -0.32
CA TYR A 166 0.21 -11.29 -1.58
C TYR A 166 0.58 -10.38 -2.77
N GLU A 167 1.63 -9.56 -2.63
CA GLU A 167 2.03 -8.52 -3.57
C GLU A 167 2.40 -9.08 -4.94
N ASP A 168 3.11 -10.21 -5.00
CA ASP A 168 3.48 -10.90 -6.24
C ASP A 168 2.23 -11.36 -7.01
N LYS A 169 1.19 -11.83 -6.32
CA LYS A 169 -0.07 -12.23 -6.94
C LYS A 169 -0.83 -11.04 -7.50
N VAL A 170 -0.82 -9.91 -6.78
CA VAL A 170 -1.40 -8.66 -7.27
C VAL A 170 -0.71 -8.21 -8.55
N ILE A 171 0.62 -8.21 -8.57
CA ILE A 171 1.40 -7.83 -9.78
C ILE A 171 1.07 -8.77 -10.94
N ASN A 172 1.08 -10.09 -10.71
CA ASN A 172 0.73 -11.08 -11.74
C ASN A 172 -0.70 -10.93 -12.28
N GLY A 173 -1.63 -10.47 -11.45
CA GLY A 173 -3.02 -10.18 -11.85
C GLY A 173 -3.23 -8.84 -12.53
N SER A 174 -2.16 -8.05 -12.71
CA SER A 174 -2.18 -6.69 -13.26
C SER A 174 -1.31 -6.53 -14.53
N ILE A 175 -0.83 -7.64 -15.10
CA ILE A 175 0.18 -7.62 -16.18
C ILE A 175 -0.33 -6.89 -17.43
N ASN A 176 -1.62 -7.06 -17.78
CA ASN A 176 -2.17 -6.51 -19.02
C ASN A 176 -2.40 -5.01 -18.97
N ILE A 177 -2.26 -4.38 -17.80
CA ILE A 177 -2.38 -2.92 -17.64
C ILE A 177 -1.05 -2.24 -17.29
N MET A 178 0.06 -2.98 -17.26
CA MET A 178 1.37 -2.43 -16.86
C MET A 178 1.87 -1.31 -17.77
N ASP A 179 1.49 -1.28 -19.02
CA ASP A 179 1.79 -0.20 -19.99
C ASP A 179 1.20 1.16 -19.57
N LYS A 180 0.06 1.14 -18.87
CA LYS A 180 -0.61 2.33 -18.32
C LYS A 180 -0.09 2.73 -16.93
N ILE A 181 0.61 1.83 -16.23
CA ILE A 181 1.14 2.10 -14.90
C ILE A 181 2.45 2.88 -15.02
N LYS A 182 2.44 4.15 -14.59
CA LYS A 182 3.61 5.04 -14.62
C LYS A 182 4.41 5.00 -13.32
N GLY A 183 3.84 4.45 -12.25
CA GLY A 183 4.53 4.26 -10.99
C GLY A 183 3.87 3.21 -10.12
N LEU A 184 4.71 2.53 -9.32
CA LEU A 184 4.33 1.52 -8.37
C LEU A 184 4.78 1.95 -6.97
N GLN A 185 3.91 1.80 -5.98
CA GLN A 185 4.30 1.81 -4.57
C GLN A 185 3.91 0.46 -3.98
N ILE A 186 4.90 -0.32 -3.58
CA ILE A 186 4.70 -1.69 -3.11
C ILE A 186 5.33 -1.84 -1.74
N GLU A 187 4.60 -2.47 -0.83
CA GLU A 187 5.13 -2.88 0.46
C GLU A 187 5.95 -4.17 0.28
N MET A 188 7.25 -4.13 0.63
CA MET A 188 8.17 -5.23 0.38
C MET A 188 8.82 -5.69 1.67
N SER A 189 8.68 -6.98 2.01
CA SER A 189 9.25 -7.53 3.25
C SER A 189 10.70 -7.96 3.09
N LEU A 190 11.55 -7.54 4.02
CA LEU A 190 12.96 -7.97 4.15
C LEU A 190 13.09 -9.29 4.92
N LYS A 191 12.03 -9.67 5.63
CA LYS A 191 11.90 -10.92 6.37
C LYS A 191 10.53 -11.52 6.15
N GLU A 192 10.44 -12.84 6.23
CA GLU A 192 9.19 -13.55 6.07
C GLU A 192 8.23 -13.21 7.22
N LEU A 193 7.31 -12.27 6.98
CA LEU A 193 6.24 -11.90 7.91
C LEU A 193 5.02 -12.81 7.75
N TYR A 194 4.81 -13.31 6.55
CA TYR A 194 3.77 -14.27 6.19
C TYR A 194 4.40 -15.45 5.48
N LYS A 195 3.98 -16.68 5.82
CA LYS A 195 4.58 -17.91 5.29
C LYS A 195 4.44 -18.01 3.77
N GLY A 196 5.56 -18.19 3.10
CA GLY A 196 5.61 -18.33 1.64
C GLY A 196 5.45 -17.01 0.88
N GLN A 197 5.47 -15.85 1.54
CA GLN A 197 5.49 -14.56 0.84
C GLN A 197 6.78 -14.37 0.07
N VAL A 198 6.70 -13.68 -1.05
CA VAL A 198 7.87 -13.24 -1.83
C VAL A 198 8.57 -12.11 -1.09
N LEU A 199 9.90 -12.22 -0.94
CA LEU A 199 10.70 -11.21 -0.24
C LEU A 199 11.21 -10.11 -1.19
N PHE A 200 11.78 -9.07 -0.59
CA PHE A 200 12.24 -7.87 -1.28
C PHE A 200 13.09 -8.15 -2.53
N ASP A 201 14.10 -9.00 -2.42
CA ASP A 201 15.05 -9.26 -3.51
C ASP A 201 14.39 -9.97 -4.71
N GLU A 202 13.47 -10.87 -4.47
CA GLU A 202 12.72 -11.57 -5.51
C GLU A 202 11.63 -10.66 -6.10
N LEU A 203 10.86 -9.96 -5.28
CA LEU A 203 9.83 -9.03 -5.74
C LEU A 203 10.46 -7.86 -6.53
N TYR A 204 11.60 -7.35 -6.09
CA TYR A 204 12.36 -6.34 -6.81
C TYR A 204 12.78 -6.80 -8.22
N LYS A 205 13.23 -8.08 -8.36
CA LYS A 205 13.54 -8.66 -9.68
C LYS A 205 12.30 -8.74 -10.57
N ILE A 206 11.15 -9.14 -10.00
CA ILE A 206 9.88 -9.17 -10.75
C ILE A 206 9.57 -7.78 -11.31
N ILE A 207 9.66 -6.74 -10.47
CA ILE A 207 9.33 -5.36 -10.85
C ILE A 207 10.33 -4.81 -11.88
N THR A 208 11.62 -5.05 -11.72
CA THR A 208 12.64 -4.60 -12.69
C THR A 208 12.52 -5.30 -14.03
N ASN A 209 12.10 -6.57 -14.07
CA ASN A 209 11.79 -7.29 -15.31
C ASN A 209 10.56 -6.71 -16.06
N LEU A 210 9.70 -5.96 -15.37
CA LEU A 210 8.59 -5.19 -15.96
C LEU A 210 9.01 -3.78 -16.38
N ASN A 211 10.32 -3.49 -16.45
CA ASN A 211 10.93 -2.21 -16.81
C ASN A 211 10.66 -1.05 -15.84
N PHE A 212 10.37 -1.35 -14.57
CA PHE A 212 10.35 -0.32 -13.54
C PHE A 212 11.72 -0.18 -12.90
N GLU A 213 12.11 1.04 -12.57
CA GLU A 213 13.31 1.36 -11.81
C GLU A 213 12.95 1.81 -10.38
N LEU A 214 13.85 1.57 -9.45
CA LEU A 214 13.68 2.04 -8.07
C LEU A 214 13.87 3.55 -8.00
N TRP A 215 12.81 4.27 -7.65
CA TRP A 215 12.81 5.72 -7.56
C TRP A 215 12.95 6.25 -6.13
N ASP A 216 12.36 5.57 -5.14
CA ASP A 216 12.43 5.96 -3.73
C ASP A 216 12.23 4.75 -2.81
N ILE A 217 12.73 4.84 -1.58
CA ILE A 217 12.49 3.87 -0.53
C ILE A 217 11.96 4.60 0.70
N LYS A 218 10.80 4.18 1.17
CA LYS A 218 10.23 4.61 2.43
C LYS A 218 10.33 3.50 3.46
N ARG A 219 10.88 3.77 4.63
CA ARG A 219 10.89 2.85 5.75
C ARG A 219 9.44 2.52 6.14
N GLY A 220 9.12 1.23 6.18
CA GLY A 220 7.85 0.69 6.63
C GLY A 220 7.93 0.12 8.05
N TYR A 221 7.44 -1.11 8.22
CA TYR A 221 7.36 -1.79 9.50
C TYR A 221 8.74 -2.19 10.05
N SER A 222 8.91 -2.01 11.36
CA SER A 222 10.15 -2.34 12.06
C SER A 222 9.84 -3.05 13.37
N ASP A 223 10.72 -3.95 13.78
CA ASP A 223 10.67 -4.56 15.10
C ASP A 223 10.83 -3.48 16.19
N SER A 224 9.84 -3.39 17.07
CA SER A 224 9.79 -2.38 18.13
C SER A 224 10.89 -2.51 19.19
N LYS A 225 11.46 -3.70 19.34
CA LYS A 225 12.50 -3.98 20.35
C LYS A 225 13.91 -3.65 19.85
N SER A 226 14.21 -4.02 18.60
CA SER A 226 15.56 -3.85 18.02
C SER A 226 15.68 -2.64 17.09
N GLY A 227 14.55 -2.08 16.63
CA GLY A 227 14.50 -1.07 15.58
C GLY A 227 14.85 -1.60 14.18
N LYS A 228 15.03 -2.92 14.02
CA LYS A 228 15.36 -3.55 12.74
C LYS A 228 14.18 -3.40 11.77
N ILE A 229 14.48 -2.95 10.56
CA ILE A 229 13.47 -2.89 9.49
C ILE A 229 13.12 -4.32 9.07
N LEU A 230 11.83 -4.62 9.02
CA LEU A 230 11.28 -5.91 8.59
C LEU A 230 10.56 -5.80 7.25
N GLN A 231 10.05 -4.56 6.94
CA GLN A 231 9.31 -4.25 5.72
C GLN A 231 9.50 -2.79 5.31
#